data_a252a9409e1fac9af9f561dffeed624b
#
_entry.id   a252a9409e1fac9af9f561dffeed624b
#
_cell.length_a   1.000
_cell.length_b   1.000
_cell.length_c   1.000
_cell.angle_alpha   90.00
_cell.angle_beta   90.00
_cell.angle_gamma   90.00
#
_symmetry.space_group_name_H-M   'P 1'
#
loop_
_entity.id
_entity.type
_entity.pdbx_description
1 polymer ?
#
loop_
_entity_poly.entity_id
_entity_poly.type
_entity_poly.pdbx_seq_one_letter_code
_entity_poly.pdbx_strand_id
1 'polypeptide(L)'
;MKKKKLKTILLALPLLVLLGGAYFPEPAEAAEPWPPRDNFFWLGQINKASDIINTDENLLTKEEGRRFAAAIQKVLDAGSQKGAERPSVVITFEPFLIKAGGPDITKIHAGRSSQDMLTTVSILRQREQLLQLSAALNQMTETLLNLAAAHEGTLIPNYTNGVQAQPNSLGHFLLAYVDAYERDQERIKEYYKRLNRSPMGATVLNGTGWPLNRDRMAAYLGFDGIAYNTYDAGQVFPQEAPIEMGAIASSIAIHNTSLIQEIMQQYAQPRPWILLREGNGNTYVSSAMPQKRNPGILNRCRTDSSTLLGLAVGEAFRAHNIPAGMADGRIRGNDDIVKDTTNVVNQMNRILQALDIKPERALEELNLDWTCSQEIADVMMRKHNIPFRSGHHFASEIVTFARARNITPVDFTYAQAQEVYRKVAAVDASLPKELPLTPEELKDAKDPAGIIRNRAVKGGPQHNEMQIMFANARNVLNANITWQKNAENKVKNAEIKLNNDFIRLLR
;
A
#
# COMPACT_ATOMS: atom_id res chain seq x y z
N MET A 1 75.48 18.03 -29.07
CA MET A 1 74.19 18.76 -28.66
C MET A 1 72.99 17.85 -28.91
N LYS A 2 72.43 17.21 -27.82
CA LYS A 2 71.36 16.27 -27.90
C LYS A 2 70.07 17.00 -27.64
N LYS A 3 69.12 17.00 -28.62
CA LYS A 3 67.75 17.54 -28.50
C LYS A 3 66.92 16.53 -27.75
N LYS A 4 66.38 16.87 -26.54
CA LYS A 4 65.37 16.15 -25.82
C LYS A 4 64.00 16.42 -26.46
N LYS A 5 63.35 15.38 -26.95
CA LYS A 5 61.91 15.43 -27.35
C LYS A 5 61.02 15.32 -26.11
N LEU A 6 60.26 16.35 -25.85
CA LEU A 6 59.16 16.35 -24.88
C LEU A 6 58.00 15.54 -25.47
N LYS A 7 57.60 14.44 -24.83
CA LYS A 7 56.40 13.71 -25.16
C LYS A 7 55.23 14.33 -24.36
N THR A 8 54.36 15.03 -25.05
CA THR A 8 53.08 15.49 -24.51
C THR A 8 52.14 14.29 -24.45
N ILE A 9 51.80 13.84 -23.24
CA ILE A 9 50.77 12.83 -23.00
C ILE A 9 49.43 13.57 -22.96
N LEU A 10 48.63 13.46 -24.03
CA LEU A 10 47.23 13.84 -24.02
C LEU A 10 46.46 12.75 -23.24
N LEU A 11 46.04 13.09 -22.03
CA LEU A 11 45.00 12.33 -21.32
C LEU A 11 43.64 12.64 -21.98
N ALA A 12 43.18 11.72 -22.81
CA ALA A 12 41.80 11.75 -23.27
C ALA A 12 40.91 11.31 -22.12
N LEU A 13 40.26 12.27 -21.45
CA LEU A 13 39.10 11.98 -20.62
C LEU A 13 37.94 11.57 -21.55
N PRO A 14 37.26 10.42 -21.33
CA PRO A 14 36.06 10.14 -22.05
C PRO A 14 34.99 11.12 -21.57
N LEU A 15 34.49 11.96 -22.47
CA LEU A 15 33.32 12.80 -22.29
C LEU A 15 32.10 11.86 -22.22
N LEU A 16 31.71 11.43 -21.02
CA LEU A 16 30.47 10.70 -20.79
C LEU A 16 29.33 11.72 -20.97
N VAL A 17 28.68 11.70 -22.12
CA VAL A 17 27.42 12.43 -22.35
C VAL A 17 26.37 11.80 -21.45
N LEU A 18 26.17 12.37 -20.27
CA LEU A 18 25.04 12.09 -19.41
C LEU A 18 23.76 12.62 -20.10
N LEU A 19 23.11 11.74 -20.86
CA LEU A 19 21.71 11.91 -21.19
C LEU A 19 20.96 11.99 -19.85
N GLY A 20 20.37 13.15 -19.58
CA GLY A 20 19.85 13.52 -18.26
C GLY A 20 18.58 12.79 -17.87
N GLY A 21 18.74 11.55 -17.37
CA GLY A 21 17.83 10.97 -16.41
C GLY A 21 18.51 11.10 -15.05
N ALA A 22 17.85 11.68 -14.05
CA ALA A 22 18.36 11.68 -12.69
C ALA A 22 18.53 10.21 -12.26
N TYR A 23 19.78 9.74 -12.22
CA TYR A 23 20.12 8.40 -11.74
C TYR A 23 19.89 8.39 -10.23
N PHE A 24 18.78 7.83 -9.80
CA PHE A 24 18.57 7.45 -8.41
C PHE A 24 19.20 6.07 -8.25
N PRO A 25 20.23 5.89 -7.38
CA PRO A 25 20.62 4.54 -7.03
C PRO A 25 19.40 3.85 -6.42
N GLU A 26 18.98 2.75 -7.03
CA GLU A 26 17.99 1.88 -6.41
C GLU A 26 18.52 1.46 -5.04
N PRO A 27 17.68 1.45 -3.99
CA PRO A 27 18.08 0.80 -2.76
C PRO A 27 18.50 -0.62 -3.11
N ALA A 28 19.70 -1.03 -2.68
CA ALA A 28 20.18 -2.39 -2.90
C ALA A 28 19.07 -3.35 -2.44
N GLU A 29 18.51 -4.13 -3.36
CA GLU A 29 17.58 -5.20 -3.02
C GLU A 29 18.29 -6.09 -2.00
N ALA A 30 17.65 -6.28 -0.84
CA ALA A 30 18.18 -7.22 0.14
C ALA A 30 18.28 -8.58 -0.56
N ALA A 31 19.46 -9.18 -0.57
CA ALA A 31 19.67 -10.45 -1.22
C ALA A 31 18.64 -11.46 -0.68
N GLU A 32 17.88 -12.08 -1.59
CA GLU A 32 16.90 -13.11 -1.19
C GLU A 32 17.61 -14.21 -0.40
N PRO A 33 17.01 -14.71 0.69
CA PRO A 33 17.60 -15.76 1.49
C PRO A 33 17.82 -17.02 0.65
N TRP A 34 19.00 -17.63 0.79
CA TRP A 34 19.31 -18.88 0.10
C TRP A 34 19.04 -20.09 0.99
N PRO A 35 18.45 -21.19 0.48
CA PRO A 35 17.85 -21.33 -0.86
C PRO A 35 16.54 -20.57 -1.00
N PRO A 36 16.25 -20.05 -2.22
CA PRO A 36 15.05 -19.24 -2.46
C PRO A 36 13.78 -20.09 -2.36
N ARG A 37 12.66 -19.46 -1.98
CA ARG A 37 11.31 -20.09 -1.95
C ARG A 37 10.63 -19.97 -3.31
N ASP A 38 11.31 -20.46 -4.34
CA ASP A 38 10.89 -20.47 -5.74
C ASP A 38 9.98 -21.68 -6.08
N ASN A 39 9.69 -21.88 -7.35
CA ASN A 39 8.87 -23.01 -7.81
C ASN A 39 9.48 -24.35 -7.42
N PHE A 40 10.81 -24.49 -7.45
CA PHE A 40 11.50 -25.72 -7.03
C PHE A 40 11.21 -26.07 -5.57
N PHE A 41 11.31 -25.07 -4.70
CA PHE A 41 10.98 -25.24 -3.28
C PHE A 41 9.54 -25.76 -3.11
N TRP A 42 8.57 -25.10 -3.75
CA TRP A 42 7.17 -25.46 -3.57
C TRP A 42 6.80 -26.79 -4.22
N LEU A 43 7.38 -27.13 -5.39
CA LEU A 43 7.25 -28.46 -5.98
C LEU A 43 7.81 -29.54 -5.05
N GLY A 44 8.90 -29.24 -4.36
CA GLY A 44 9.46 -30.10 -3.31
C GLY A 44 8.48 -30.34 -2.16
N GLN A 45 7.83 -29.29 -1.65
CA GLN A 45 6.82 -29.42 -0.58
C GLN A 45 5.61 -30.26 -1.03
N ILE A 46 5.13 -30.05 -2.26
CA ILE A 46 4.03 -30.85 -2.84
C ILE A 46 4.44 -32.33 -2.95
N ASN A 47 5.67 -32.62 -3.41
CA ASN A 47 6.15 -34.00 -3.52
C ASN A 47 6.30 -34.68 -2.15
N LYS A 48 6.84 -33.98 -1.15
CA LYS A 48 6.89 -34.49 0.25
C LYS A 48 5.50 -34.85 0.77
N ALA A 49 4.53 -33.90 0.62
CA ALA A 49 3.16 -34.10 1.08
C ALA A 49 2.48 -35.28 0.36
N SER A 50 2.67 -35.38 -0.98
CA SER A 50 2.11 -36.49 -1.76
C SER A 50 2.66 -37.85 -1.34
N ASP A 51 3.97 -37.93 -1.11
CA ASP A 51 4.62 -39.19 -0.70
C ASP A 51 4.11 -39.68 0.67
N ILE A 52 4.04 -38.77 1.64
CA ILE A 52 3.50 -39.06 2.98
C ILE A 52 2.04 -39.53 2.87
N ILE A 53 1.20 -38.74 2.20
CA ILE A 53 -0.24 -39.03 2.14
C ILE A 53 -0.49 -40.33 1.40
N ASN A 54 0.13 -40.54 0.24
CA ASN A 54 -0.06 -41.72 -0.60
C ASN A 54 0.43 -42.99 0.12
N THR A 55 1.48 -42.90 0.94
CA THR A 55 1.96 -43.99 1.78
C THR A 55 0.99 -44.32 2.92
N ASP A 56 0.53 -43.30 3.64
CA ASP A 56 -0.40 -43.46 4.76
C ASP A 56 -1.78 -43.98 4.31
N GLU A 57 -2.24 -43.58 3.11
CA GLU A 57 -3.53 -44.01 2.54
C GLU A 57 -3.39 -45.35 1.74
N ASN A 58 -2.24 -45.97 1.79
CA ASN A 58 -1.93 -47.25 1.11
C ASN A 58 -2.02 -47.19 -0.44
N LEU A 59 -1.83 -46.01 -1.03
CA LEU A 59 -1.62 -45.88 -2.50
C LEU A 59 -0.18 -46.23 -2.87
N LEU A 60 0.75 -46.13 -1.94
CA LEU A 60 2.12 -46.63 -2.02
C LEU A 60 2.34 -47.60 -0.84
N THR A 61 3.19 -48.59 -1.06
CA THR A 61 3.68 -49.42 0.05
C THR A 61 4.62 -48.61 0.95
N LYS A 62 4.77 -49.00 2.21
CA LYS A 62 5.72 -48.33 3.15
C LYS A 62 7.17 -48.35 2.63
N GLU A 63 7.55 -49.41 1.89
CA GLU A 63 8.87 -49.53 1.29
C GLU A 63 9.06 -48.55 0.14
N GLU A 64 8.06 -48.45 -0.74
CA GLU A 64 8.05 -47.46 -1.83
C GLU A 64 8.10 -46.03 -1.28
N GLY A 65 7.26 -45.67 -0.28
CA GLY A 65 7.25 -44.36 0.33
C GLY A 65 8.61 -43.98 0.91
N ARG A 66 9.24 -44.91 1.69
CA ARG A 66 10.58 -44.66 2.24
C ARG A 66 11.63 -44.44 1.11
N ARG A 67 11.61 -45.26 0.08
CA ARG A 67 12.53 -45.18 -1.06
C ARG A 67 12.33 -43.86 -1.84
N PHE A 68 11.07 -43.45 -2.03
CA PHE A 68 10.75 -42.21 -2.73
C PHE A 68 11.07 -40.99 -1.89
N ALA A 69 10.83 -41.02 -0.58
CA ALA A 69 11.25 -39.96 0.33
C ALA A 69 12.77 -39.73 0.25
N ALA A 70 13.57 -40.80 0.25
CA ALA A 70 15.03 -40.70 0.12
C ALA A 70 15.45 -40.07 -1.23
N ALA A 71 14.77 -40.40 -2.32
CA ALA A 71 15.03 -39.82 -3.62
C ALA A 71 14.62 -38.34 -3.68
N ILE A 72 13.45 -37.96 -3.12
CA ILE A 72 13.00 -36.58 -3.02
C ILE A 72 14.01 -35.77 -2.19
N GLN A 73 14.44 -36.27 -1.04
CA GLN A 73 15.43 -35.57 -0.20
C GLN A 73 16.72 -35.33 -0.97
N LYS A 74 17.25 -36.33 -1.67
CA LYS A 74 18.45 -36.22 -2.50
C LYS A 74 18.35 -35.13 -3.57
N VAL A 75 17.19 -35.01 -4.23
CA VAL A 75 16.95 -33.95 -5.23
C VAL A 75 16.92 -32.58 -4.57
N LEU A 76 16.24 -32.45 -3.42
CA LEU A 76 16.14 -31.18 -2.71
C LEU A 76 17.47 -30.73 -2.12
N ASP A 77 18.29 -31.64 -1.58
CA ASP A 77 19.63 -31.36 -1.09
C ASP A 77 20.55 -30.87 -2.22
N ALA A 78 20.51 -31.53 -3.37
CA ALA A 78 21.26 -31.09 -4.54
C ALA A 78 20.84 -29.67 -4.99
N GLY A 79 19.53 -29.40 -5.07
CA GLY A 79 18.99 -28.08 -5.43
C GLY A 79 19.18 -26.99 -4.37
N SER A 80 19.60 -27.36 -3.14
CA SER A 80 19.94 -26.39 -2.09
C SER A 80 21.35 -25.81 -2.25
N GLN A 81 22.20 -26.41 -3.06
CA GLN A 81 23.54 -25.91 -3.31
C GLN A 81 23.52 -24.63 -4.15
N LYS A 82 24.33 -23.63 -3.78
CA LYS A 82 24.39 -22.36 -4.52
C LYS A 82 24.86 -22.60 -5.97
N GLY A 83 24.07 -22.11 -6.93
CA GLY A 83 24.33 -22.32 -8.37
C GLY A 83 23.82 -23.64 -8.93
N ALA A 84 23.15 -24.48 -8.14
CA ALA A 84 22.53 -25.69 -8.63
C ALA A 84 21.33 -25.41 -9.56
N GLU A 85 21.07 -26.33 -10.47
CA GLU A 85 19.87 -26.31 -11.30
C GLU A 85 18.63 -26.54 -10.43
N ARG A 86 17.62 -25.67 -10.58
CA ARG A 86 16.35 -25.70 -9.84
C ARG A 86 15.16 -25.70 -10.80
N PRO A 87 14.70 -26.87 -11.26
CA PRO A 87 13.60 -26.95 -12.19
C PRO A 87 12.33 -26.26 -11.67
N SER A 88 11.71 -25.42 -12.50
CA SER A 88 10.56 -24.58 -12.11
C SER A 88 9.20 -25.13 -12.54
N VAL A 89 9.18 -26.20 -13.34
CA VAL A 89 7.96 -26.86 -13.85
C VAL A 89 8.02 -28.36 -13.66
N VAL A 90 6.87 -29.02 -13.58
CA VAL A 90 6.75 -30.45 -13.26
C VAL A 90 7.54 -31.33 -14.23
N ILE A 91 7.43 -31.06 -15.54
CA ILE A 91 8.10 -31.86 -16.61
C ILE A 91 9.62 -31.82 -16.48
N THR A 92 10.20 -30.70 -16.06
CA THR A 92 11.66 -30.56 -15.84
C THR A 92 12.10 -31.02 -14.47
N PHE A 93 11.21 -31.08 -13.47
CA PHE A 93 11.49 -31.58 -12.14
C PHE A 93 11.49 -33.12 -12.07
N GLU A 94 10.55 -33.77 -12.75
CA GLU A 94 10.36 -35.23 -12.71
C GLU A 94 11.61 -36.02 -13.15
N PRO A 95 12.40 -35.63 -14.19
CA PRO A 95 13.64 -36.32 -14.56
C PRO A 95 14.66 -36.40 -13.42
N PHE A 96 14.72 -35.40 -12.52
CA PHE A 96 15.60 -35.45 -11.36
C PHE A 96 15.13 -36.49 -10.33
N LEU A 97 13.81 -36.62 -10.16
CA LEU A 97 13.24 -37.67 -9.30
C LEU A 97 13.52 -39.06 -9.87
N ILE A 98 13.32 -39.27 -11.16
CA ILE A 98 13.58 -40.54 -11.86
C ILE A 98 15.07 -40.93 -11.76
N LYS A 99 15.97 -39.95 -11.95
CA LYS A 99 17.40 -40.18 -11.81
C LYS A 99 17.80 -40.59 -10.37
N ALA A 100 17.10 -40.08 -9.37
CA ALA A 100 17.40 -40.32 -7.95
C ALA A 100 16.76 -41.60 -7.41
N GLY A 101 15.54 -41.95 -7.86
CA GLY A 101 14.71 -43.02 -7.29
C GLY A 101 14.27 -44.11 -8.24
N GLY A 102 14.66 -44.04 -9.56
CA GLY A 102 14.20 -44.93 -10.58
C GLY A 102 12.79 -44.58 -11.11
N PRO A 103 12.34 -45.25 -12.20
CA PRO A 103 11.07 -44.90 -12.88
C PRO A 103 9.83 -45.09 -11.97
N ASP A 104 9.89 -46.00 -11.00
CA ASP A 104 8.80 -46.26 -10.06
C ASP A 104 8.40 -45.01 -9.25
N ILE A 105 9.30 -44.06 -9.04
CA ILE A 105 9.02 -42.87 -8.27
C ILE A 105 7.86 -42.04 -8.88
N THR A 106 7.60 -42.22 -10.16
CA THR A 106 6.47 -41.58 -10.83
C THR A 106 5.11 -42.01 -10.29
N LYS A 107 5.02 -43.06 -9.48
CA LYS A 107 3.81 -43.47 -8.74
C LYS A 107 3.32 -42.35 -7.78
N ILE A 108 4.22 -41.52 -7.27
CA ILE A 108 3.79 -40.35 -6.47
C ILE A 108 2.94 -39.34 -7.28
N HIS A 109 2.95 -39.48 -8.63
CA HIS A 109 2.15 -38.64 -9.53
C HIS A 109 0.67 -39.12 -9.62
N ALA A 110 0.25 -40.13 -8.85
CA ALA A 110 -1.13 -40.61 -8.85
C ALA A 110 -2.12 -39.44 -8.67
N GLY A 111 -3.02 -39.28 -9.65
CA GLY A 111 -4.07 -38.26 -9.64
C GLY A 111 -3.59 -36.81 -9.65
N ARG A 112 -2.37 -36.53 -10.06
CA ARG A 112 -1.83 -35.16 -10.21
C ARG A 112 -1.64 -34.79 -11.68
N SER A 113 -1.51 -33.49 -11.91
CA SER A 113 -1.14 -32.92 -13.21
C SER A 113 -0.22 -31.73 -12.99
N SER A 114 0.56 -31.35 -14.01
CA SER A 114 1.26 -30.07 -14.00
C SER A 114 0.31 -28.89 -13.79
N GLN A 115 -0.95 -29.02 -14.17
CA GLN A 115 -1.97 -28.00 -14.04
C GLN A 115 -2.27 -27.66 -12.57
N ASP A 116 -2.72 -28.64 -11.77
CA ASP A 116 -3.05 -28.40 -10.36
C ASP A 116 -1.81 -28.13 -9.52
N MET A 117 -0.66 -28.77 -9.85
CA MET A 117 0.59 -28.52 -9.16
C MET A 117 1.09 -27.09 -9.36
N LEU A 118 1.16 -26.56 -10.58
CA LEU A 118 1.65 -25.22 -10.86
C LEU A 118 0.65 -24.14 -10.42
N THR A 119 -0.65 -24.39 -10.50
CA THR A 119 -1.66 -23.52 -9.89
C THR A 119 -1.46 -23.44 -8.39
N THR A 120 -1.20 -24.58 -7.72
CA THR A 120 -0.92 -24.60 -6.28
C THR A 120 0.36 -23.81 -5.95
N VAL A 121 1.44 -24.02 -6.71
CA VAL A 121 2.68 -23.25 -6.53
C VAL A 121 2.45 -21.74 -6.65
N SER A 122 1.70 -21.33 -7.67
CA SER A 122 1.38 -19.92 -7.87
C SER A 122 0.61 -19.34 -6.68
N ILE A 123 -0.42 -20.04 -6.18
CA ILE A 123 -1.19 -19.59 -5.02
C ILE A 123 -0.33 -19.54 -3.75
N LEU A 124 0.56 -20.52 -3.54
CA LEU A 124 1.45 -20.54 -2.38
C LEU A 124 2.41 -19.35 -2.37
N ARG A 125 3.02 -19.04 -3.53
CA ARG A 125 3.89 -17.86 -3.69
C ARG A 125 3.12 -16.56 -3.46
N GLN A 126 1.98 -16.43 -4.12
CA GLN A 126 1.15 -15.22 -3.99
C GLN A 126 0.66 -15.01 -2.55
N ARG A 127 0.30 -16.09 -1.84
CA ARG A 127 -0.05 -16.04 -0.43
C ARG A 127 1.06 -15.46 0.44
N GLU A 128 2.31 -15.89 0.23
CA GLU A 128 3.46 -15.34 0.96
C GLU A 128 3.66 -13.87 0.67
N GLN A 129 3.63 -13.49 -0.59
CA GLN A 129 3.77 -12.11 -1.01
C GLN A 129 2.64 -11.22 -0.47
N LEU A 130 1.41 -11.74 -0.44
CA LEU A 130 0.25 -11.02 0.11
C LEU A 130 0.39 -10.77 1.62
N LEU A 131 0.96 -11.72 2.37
CA LEU A 131 1.26 -11.52 3.80
C LEU A 131 2.39 -10.50 4.00
N GLN A 132 3.39 -10.48 3.12
CA GLN A 132 4.43 -9.44 3.11
C GLN A 132 3.86 -8.05 2.80
N LEU A 133 2.95 -7.95 1.81
CA LEU A 133 2.23 -6.71 1.52
C LEU A 133 1.42 -6.24 2.73
N SER A 134 0.69 -7.15 3.37
CA SER A 134 -0.06 -6.84 4.60
C SER A 134 0.84 -6.31 5.71
N ALA A 135 2.02 -6.91 5.92
CA ALA A 135 3.00 -6.45 6.90
C ALA A 135 3.53 -5.06 6.56
N ALA A 136 3.89 -4.81 5.30
CA ALA A 136 4.36 -3.51 4.83
C ALA A 136 3.28 -2.42 4.98
N LEU A 137 2.03 -2.74 4.66
CA LEU A 137 0.89 -1.82 4.80
C LEU A 137 0.62 -1.50 6.28
N ASN A 138 0.68 -2.48 7.17
CA ASN A 138 0.56 -2.27 8.62
C ASN A 138 1.67 -1.33 9.13
N GLN A 139 2.91 -1.54 8.71
CA GLN A 139 4.05 -0.69 9.10
C GLN A 139 3.89 0.75 8.59
N MET A 140 3.47 0.92 7.34
CA MET A 140 3.20 2.24 6.77
C MET A 140 2.06 2.95 7.50
N THR A 141 0.96 2.23 7.79
CA THR A 141 -0.19 2.76 8.53
C THR A 141 0.21 3.15 9.95
N GLU A 142 1.08 2.39 10.61
CA GLU A 142 1.62 2.76 11.93
C GLU A 142 2.43 4.05 11.87
N THR A 143 3.30 4.20 10.85
CA THR A 143 4.07 5.44 10.64
C THR A 143 3.14 6.63 10.44
N LEU A 144 2.11 6.48 9.61
CA LEU A 144 1.13 7.52 9.32
C LEU A 144 0.32 7.89 10.57
N LEU A 145 -0.14 6.90 11.34
CA LEU A 145 -0.89 7.11 12.58
C LEU A 145 -0.05 7.84 13.65
N ASN A 146 1.23 7.48 13.78
CA ASN A 146 2.14 8.15 14.68
C ASN A 146 2.41 9.59 14.23
N LEU A 147 2.54 9.85 12.93
CA LEU A 147 2.68 11.20 12.38
C LEU A 147 1.42 12.03 12.63
N ALA A 148 0.23 11.45 12.41
CA ALA A 148 -1.04 12.10 12.70
C ALA A 148 -1.16 12.49 14.18
N ALA A 149 -0.79 11.60 15.10
CA ALA A 149 -0.80 11.85 16.53
C ALA A 149 0.19 12.96 16.93
N ALA A 150 1.39 12.97 16.36
CA ALA A 150 2.39 14.01 16.62
C ALA A 150 1.94 15.41 16.15
N HIS A 151 1.02 15.46 15.20
CA HIS A 151 0.50 16.68 14.58
C HIS A 151 -1.00 16.92 14.83
N GLU A 152 -1.55 16.35 15.90
CA GLU A 152 -2.96 16.54 16.27
C GLU A 152 -3.36 18.01 16.33
N GLY A 153 -2.53 18.85 16.97
CA GLY A 153 -2.77 20.28 17.15
C GLY A 153 -2.15 21.18 16.05
N THR A 154 -1.50 20.62 15.03
CA THR A 154 -0.90 21.42 13.96
C THR A 154 -1.99 21.92 13.03
N LEU A 155 -2.29 23.21 13.05
CA LEU A 155 -3.30 23.86 12.23
C LEU A 155 -2.80 24.00 10.78
N ILE A 156 -3.61 23.58 9.83
CA ILE A 156 -3.33 23.65 8.40
C ILE A 156 -4.53 24.18 7.61
N PRO A 157 -4.31 24.80 6.45
CA PRO A 157 -5.39 25.04 5.51
C PRO A 157 -5.76 23.74 4.80
N ASN A 158 -7.06 23.41 4.75
CA ASN A 158 -7.58 22.43 3.82
C ASN A 158 -7.92 23.09 2.49
N TYR A 159 -7.73 22.35 1.41
CA TYR A 159 -7.98 22.83 0.05
C TYR A 159 -9.17 22.08 -0.56
N THR A 160 -9.97 22.79 -1.34
CA THR A 160 -10.96 22.24 -2.25
C THR A 160 -10.77 22.87 -3.63
N ASN A 161 -10.76 22.08 -4.67
CA ASN A 161 -10.51 22.56 -6.05
C ASN A 161 -9.18 23.35 -6.18
N GLY A 162 -8.17 23.04 -5.35
CA GLY A 162 -6.90 23.75 -5.33
C GLY A 162 -6.91 25.11 -4.64
N VAL A 163 -8.02 25.46 -3.96
CA VAL A 163 -8.20 26.74 -3.25
C VAL A 163 -8.32 26.47 -1.75
N GLN A 164 -7.72 27.31 -0.93
CA GLN A 164 -7.87 27.27 0.51
C GLN A 164 -9.35 27.38 0.91
N ALA A 165 -9.84 26.46 1.72
CA ALA A 165 -11.25 26.38 2.08
C ALA A 165 -11.48 26.64 3.58
N GLN A 166 -11.03 25.74 4.44
CA GLN A 166 -11.29 25.80 5.88
C GLN A 166 -10.05 25.44 6.70
N PRO A 167 -9.93 25.93 7.93
CA PRO A 167 -8.95 25.43 8.89
C PRO A 167 -9.22 23.96 9.24
N ASN A 168 -8.13 23.18 9.35
CA ASN A 168 -8.15 21.81 9.87
C ASN A 168 -6.92 21.56 10.74
N SER A 169 -6.84 20.41 11.40
CA SER A 169 -5.58 19.92 11.94
C SER A 169 -4.92 18.92 10.97
N LEU A 170 -3.60 18.91 10.93
CA LEU A 170 -2.85 17.94 10.13
C LEU A 170 -3.12 16.52 10.63
N GLY A 171 -3.27 16.33 11.95
CA GLY A 171 -3.63 15.04 12.50
C GLY A 171 -4.97 14.50 11.95
N HIS A 172 -5.99 15.33 11.89
CA HIS A 172 -7.29 14.97 11.32
C HIS A 172 -7.20 14.64 9.83
N PHE A 173 -6.48 15.45 9.07
CA PHE A 173 -6.24 15.23 7.65
C PHE A 173 -5.55 13.88 7.40
N LEU A 174 -4.49 13.55 8.18
CA LEU A 174 -3.75 12.30 8.02
C LEU A 174 -4.55 11.07 8.47
N LEU A 175 -5.41 11.20 9.49
CA LEU A 175 -6.31 10.11 9.91
C LEU A 175 -7.26 9.66 8.80
N ALA A 176 -7.69 10.56 7.91
CA ALA A 176 -8.51 10.16 6.76
C ALA A 176 -7.79 9.19 5.82
N TYR A 177 -6.47 9.32 5.70
CA TYR A 177 -5.65 8.36 4.94
C TYR A 177 -5.36 7.08 5.74
N VAL A 178 -5.28 7.14 7.08
CA VAL A 178 -5.26 5.93 7.92
C VAL A 178 -6.50 5.10 7.64
N ASP A 179 -7.69 5.69 7.68
CA ASP A 179 -8.97 5.00 7.37
C ASP A 179 -8.96 4.40 5.95
N ALA A 180 -8.36 5.09 4.98
CA ALA A 180 -8.26 4.59 3.61
C ALA A 180 -7.38 3.32 3.53
N TYR A 181 -6.23 3.31 4.19
CA TYR A 181 -5.34 2.14 4.22
C TYR A 181 -5.88 1.00 5.09
N GLU A 182 -6.68 1.28 6.11
CA GLU A 182 -7.43 0.26 6.86
C GLU A 182 -8.41 -0.49 5.94
N ARG A 183 -9.13 0.23 5.08
CA ARG A 183 -10.00 -0.39 4.06
C ARG A 183 -9.22 -1.21 3.03
N ASP A 184 -7.99 -0.80 2.68
CA ASP A 184 -7.13 -1.61 1.81
C ASP A 184 -6.67 -2.89 2.51
N GLN A 185 -6.36 -2.82 3.81
CA GLN A 185 -6.04 -4.00 4.62
C GLN A 185 -7.24 -4.96 4.75
N GLU A 186 -8.46 -4.46 4.83
CA GLU A 186 -9.68 -5.29 4.79
C GLU A 186 -9.80 -6.03 3.47
N ARG A 187 -9.57 -5.35 2.33
CA ARG A 187 -9.55 -5.99 0.99
C ARG A 187 -8.49 -7.10 0.91
N ILE A 188 -7.29 -6.87 1.45
CA ILE A 188 -6.23 -7.88 1.50
C ILE A 188 -6.69 -9.11 2.31
N LYS A 189 -7.30 -8.93 3.48
CA LYS A 189 -7.81 -10.03 4.30
C LYS A 189 -8.91 -10.82 3.60
N GLU A 190 -9.83 -10.14 2.93
CA GLU A 190 -10.90 -10.77 2.19
C GLU A 190 -10.38 -11.53 0.96
N TYR A 191 -9.41 -10.97 0.25
CA TYR A 191 -8.73 -11.67 -0.84
C TYR A 191 -7.96 -12.89 -0.34
N TYR A 192 -7.20 -12.77 0.76
CA TYR A 192 -6.49 -13.88 1.37
C TYR A 192 -7.42 -15.06 1.69
N LYS A 193 -8.59 -14.81 2.21
CA LYS A 193 -9.61 -15.82 2.54
C LYS A 193 -10.05 -16.61 1.30
N ARG A 194 -10.16 -15.97 0.15
CA ARG A 194 -10.47 -16.61 -1.14
C ARG A 194 -9.26 -17.32 -1.73
N LEU A 195 -8.11 -16.68 -1.70
CA LEU A 195 -6.85 -17.20 -2.25
C LEU A 195 -6.35 -18.43 -1.50
N ASN A 196 -6.47 -18.48 -0.17
CA ASN A 196 -5.87 -19.54 0.65
C ASN A 196 -6.69 -20.83 0.66
N ARG A 197 -7.06 -21.32 -0.55
CA ARG A 197 -7.75 -22.59 -0.80
C ARG A 197 -6.94 -23.46 -1.75
N SER A 198 -6.71 -24.74 -1.36
CA SER A 198 -5.87 -25.66 -2.11
C SER A 198 -6.56 -26.17 -3.38
N PRO A 199 -5.97 -25.99 -4.57
CA PRO A 199 -6.44 -26.62 -5.80
C PRO A 199 -5.92 -28.04 -6.01
N MET A 200 -4.94 -28.51 -5.20
CA MET A 200 -4.33 -29.84 -5.37
C MET A 200 -5.36 -30.97 -5.38
N GLY A 201 -5.15 -31.93 -6.31
CA GLY A 201 -6.04 -33.04 -6.56
C GLY A 201 -7.22 -32.72 -7.48
N ALA A 202 -7.27 -31.49 -8.02
CA ALA A 202 -8.17 -31.15 -9.12
C ALA A 202 -7.74 -31.79 -10.45
N THR A 203 -6.51 -32.23 -10.52
CA THR A 203 -5.85 -32.74 -11.72
C THR A 203 -5.84 -31.68 -12.82
N VAL A 204 -6.56 -31.88 -13.92
CA VAL A 204 -6.69 -30.86 -14.97
C VAL A 204 -7.99 -30.10 -14.87
N LEU A 205 -9.13 -30.79 -14.79
CA LEU A 205 -10.47 -30.21 -14.90
C LEU A 205 -11.45 -30.76 -13.86
N ASN A 206 -11.65 -32.07 -13.83
CA ASN A 206 -12.74 -32.75 -13.15
C ASN A 206 -12.29 -33.76 -12.09
N GLY A 207 -11.06 -33.59 -11.57
CA GLY A 207 -10.50 -34.51 -10.57
C GLY A 207 -9.96 -35.81 -11.19
N THR A 208 -9.93 -36.87 -10.41
CA THR A 208 -9.28 -38.13 -10.74
C THR A 208 -10.04 -39.34 -10.16
N GLY A 209 -9.84 -40.53 -10.73
CA GLY A 209 -10.31 -41.78 -10.13
C GLY A 209 -9.47 -42.26 -8.92
N TRP A 210 -8.37 -41.60 -8.59
CA TRP A 210 -7.59 -41.92 -7.41
C TRP A 210 -8.24 -41.34 -6.16
N PRO A 211 -8.32 -42.08 -5.03
CA PRO A 211 -8.92 -41.62 -3.80
C PRO A 211 -7.96 -40.71 -3.02
N LEU A 212 -7.60 -39.56 -3.57
CA LEU A 212 -6.65 -38.62 -2.97
C LEU A 212 -7.25 -37.90 -1.75
N ASN A 213 -6.46 -37.78 -0.69
CA ASN A 213 -6.84 -37.01 0.50
C ASN A 213 -6.47 -35.54 0.33
N ARG A 214 -7.35 -34.77 -0.34
CA ARG A 214 -7.16 -33.34 -0.63
C ARG A 214 -7.09 -32.48 0.64
N ASP A 215 -7.82 -32.85 1.70
CA ASP A 215 -7.82 -32.09 2.96
C ASP A 215 -6.48 -32.21 3.69
N ARG A 216 -5.87 -33.40 3.74
CA ARG A 216 -4.52 -33.57 4.28
C ARG A 216 -3.47 -32.79 3.48
N MET A 217 -3.59 -32.80 2.17
CA MET A 217 -2.72 -32.02 1.28
C MET A 217 -2.84 -30.53 1.57
N ALA A 218 -4.07 -30.00 1.70
CA ALA A 218 -4.31 -28.62 2.05
C ALA A 218 -3.71 -28.26 3.42
N ALA A 219 -3.87 -29.14 4.41
CA ALA A 219 -3.33 -28.94 5.75
C ALA A 219 -1.79 -28.91 5.76
N TYR A 220 -1.11 -29.82 5.05
CA TYR A 220 0.35 -29.85 4.95
C TYR A 220 0.93 -28.61 4.25
N LEU A 221 0.20 -28.05 3.28
CA LEU A 221 0.60 -26.84 2.56
C LEU A 221 0.11 -25.54 3.22
N GLY A 222 -0.54 -25.63 4.41
CA GLY A 222 -0.96 -24.48 5.21
C GLY A 222 -2.16 -23.72 4.67
N PHE A 223 -2.97 -24.34 3.82
CA PHE A 223 -4.23 -23.77 3.34
C PHE A 223 -5.33 -23.80 4.42
N ASP A 224 -6.36 -22.97 4.25
CA ASP A 224 -7.56 -22.94 5.11
C ASP A 224 -8.58 -24.03 4.74
N GLY A 225 -8.32 -24.77 3.67
CA GLY A 225 -9.13 -25.85 3.14
C GLY A 225 -8.91 -26.01 1.65
N ILE A 226 -9.77 -26.80 1.01
CA ILE A 226 -9.73 -27.07 -0.43
C ILE A 226 -10.60 -26.08 -1.21
N ALA A 227 -10.23 -25.77 -2.46
CA ALA A 227 -11.16 -25.28 -3.47
C ALA A 227 -12.01 -26.48 -3.89
N TYR A 228 -13.31 -26.49 -3.52
CA TYR A 228 -14.13 -27.71 -3.54
C TYR A 228 -14.43 -28.18 -4.97
N ASN A 229 -14.89 -27.28 -5.83
CA ASN A 229 -15.11 -27.58 -7.23
C ASN A 229 -13.77 -27.66 -7.97
N THR A 230 -13.44 -28.83 -8.53
CA THR A 230 -12.16 -29.07 -9.18
C THR A 230 -11.97 -28.26 -10.46
N TYR A 231 -13.05 -27.97 -11.18
CA TYR A 231 -12.99 -27.13 -12.37
C TYR A 231 -12.71 -25.67 -12.01
N ASP A 232 -13.41 -25.13 -11.01
CA ASP A 232 -13.16 -23.80 -10.47
C ASP A 232 -11.71 -23.66 -9.97
N ALA A 233 -11.27 -24.60 -9.14
CA ALA A 233 -9.93 -24.66 -8.55
C ALA A 233 -8.79 -24.54 -9.57
N GLY A 234 -8.96 -25.20 -10.72
CA GLY A 234 -7.91 -25.28 -11.75
C GLY A 234 -8.07 -24.29 -12.90
N GLN A 235 -9.28 -23.78 -13.16
CA GLN A 235 -9.59 -23.10 -14.40
C GLN A 235 -10.23 -21.71 -14.24
N VAL A 236 -11.21 -21.54 -13.34
CA VAL A 236 -11.95 -20.28 -13.20
C VAL A 236 -11.22 -19.34 -12.23
N PHE A 237 -11.02 -19.76 -11.00
CA PHE A 237 -10.35 -18.94 -9.97
C PHE A 237 -8.95 -18.46 -10.40
N PRO A 238 -8.08 -19.24 -11.06
CA PRO A 238 -6.79 -18.76 -11.53
C PRO A 238 -6.84 -17.59 -12.53
N GLN A 239 -7.97 -17.37 -13.20
CA GLN A 239 -8.17 -16.19 -14.05
C GLN A 239 -8.70 -14.99 -13.27
N GLU A 240 -9.49 -15.25 -12.22
CA GLU A 240 -10.11 -14.22 -11.40
C GLU A 240 -9.13 -13.59 -10.40
N ALA A 241 -8.30 -14.40 -9.77
CA ALA A 241 -7.37 -13.97 -8.72
C ALA A 241 -6.47 -12.77 -9.11
N PRO A 242 -5.87 -12.70 -10.31
CA PRO A 242 -5.11 -11.55 -10.77
C PRO A 242 -5.92 -10.25 -10.83
N ILE A 243 -7.18 -10.33 -11.23
CA ILE A 243 -8.07 -9.16 -11.36
C ILE A 243 -8.36 -8.59 -9.97
N GLU A 244 -8.64 -9.46 -9.00
CA GLU A 244 -8.91 -9.03 -7.62
C GLU A 244 -7.67 -8.38 -6.99
N MET A 245 -6.49 -8.96 -7.19
CA MET A 245 -5.23 -8.36 -6.74
C MET A 245 -4.97 -7.01 -7.44
N GLY A 246 -5.26 -6.91 -8.72
CA GLY A 246 -5.17 -5.65 -9.48
C GLY A 246 -6.08 -4.56 -8.91
N ALA A 247 -7.28 -4.90 -8.47
CA ALA A 247 -8.19 -3.95 -7.82
C ALA A 247 -7.63 -3.43 -6.49
N ILE A 248 -7.02 -4.30 -5.68
CA ILE A 248 -6.35 -3.93 -4.42
C ILE A 248 -5.16 -3.00 -4.72
N ALA A 249 -4.32 -3.39 -5.67
CA ALA A 249 -3.17 -2.59 -6.11
C ALA A 249 -3.57 -1.19 -6.58
N SER A 250 -4.66 -1.11 -7.37
CA SER A 250 -5.21 0.15 -7.85
C SER A 250 -5.67 1.06 -6.71
N SER A 251 -6.36 0.49 -5.72
CA SER A 251 -6.82 1.24 -4.54
C SER A 251 -5.65 1.85 -3.78
N ILE A 252 -4.62 1.06 -3.47
CA ILE A 252 -3.41 1.51 -2.76
C ILE A 252 -2.67 2.58 -3.58
N ALA A 253 -2.49 2.36 -4.89
CA ALA A 253 -1.81 3.31 -5.76
C ALA A 253 -2.53 4.67 -5.82
N ILE A 254 -3.87 4.67 -5.86
CA ILE A 254 -4.69 5.89 -5.86
C ILE A 254 -4.57 6.62 -4.52
N HIS A 255 -4.62 5.92 -3.38
CA HIS A 255 -4.46 6.54 -2.06
C HIS A 255 -3.06 7.17 -1.92
N ASN A 256 -2.00 6.45 -2.33
CA ASN A 256 -0.64 6.98 -2.33
C ASN A 256 -0.52 8.25 -3.19
N THR A 257 -1.00 8.20 -4.43
CA THR A 257 -0.88 9.33 -5.35
C THR A 257 -1.73 10.52 -4.95
N SER A 258 -2.89 10.29 -4.32
CA SER A 258 -3.72 11.35 -3.74
C SER A 258 -2.96 12.09 -2.63
N LEU A 259 -2.41 11.37 -1.63
CA LEU A 259 -1.63 12.00 -0.55
C LEU A 259 -0.36 12.68 -1.08
N ILE A 260 0.33 12.06 -2.04
CA ILE A 260 1.50 12.68 -2.69
C ILE A 260 1.10 13.99 -3.37
N GLN A 261 -0.05 14.05 -4.04
CA GLN A 261 -0.50 15.25 -4.74
C GLN A 261 -0.80 16.39 -3.77
N GLU A 262 -1.43 16.11 -2.62
CA GLU A 262 -1.65 17.09 -1.55
C GLU A 262 -0.31 17.68 -1.05
N ILE A 263 0.70 16.83 -0.84
CA ILE A 263 2.05 17.28 -0.45
C ILE A 263 2.70 18.09 -1.59
N MET A 264 2.57 17.63 -2.84
CA MET A 264 3.18 18.29 -4.00
C MET A 264 2.63 19.68 -4.28
N GLN A 265 1.37 19.97 -3.92
CA GLN A 265 0.81 21.33 -4.03
C GLN A 265 1.63 22.34 -3.22
N GLN A 266 2.21 21.92 -2.09
CA GLN A 266 3.04 22.79 -1.26
C GLN A 266 4.38 23.11 -1.92
N TYR A 267 4.93 22.20 -2.73
CA TYR A 267 6.19 22.47 -3.45
C TYR A 267 6.09 23.59 -4.49
N ALA A 268 4.87 23.91 -4.94
CA ALA A 268 4.63 25.03 -5.82
C ALA A 268 4.58 26.38 -5.12
N GLN A 269 4.46 26.38 -3.77
CA GLN A 269 4.38 27.61 -2.98
C GLN A 269 5.78 28.21 -2.77
N PRO A 270 5.90 29.54 -2.73
CA PRO A 270 7.17 30.22 -2.44
C PRO A 270 7.75 29.87 -1.06
N ARG A 271 6.87 29.63 -0.08
CA ARG A 271 7.22 29.27 1.29
C ARG A 271 6.34 28.09 1.76
N PRO A 272 6.67 26.87 1.36
CA PRO A 272 5.89 25.69 1.71
C PRO A 272 5.97 25.40 3.22
N TRP A 273 4.88 24.85 3.78
CA TRP A 273 4.84 24.42 5.17
C TRP A 273 5.08 22.92 5.36
N ILE A 274 5.09 22.14 4.27
CA ILE A 274 5.44 20.72 4.25
C ILE A 274 6.42 20.46 3.12
N LEU A 275 7.53 19.81 3.40
CA LEU A 275 8.59 19.45 2.48
C LEU A 275 9.15 18.07 2.83
N LEU A 276 10.07 17.57 2.05
CA LEU A 276 10.94 16.45 2.43
C LEU A 276 12.22 16.99 3.08
N ARG A 277 12.68 16.32 4.13
CA ARG A 277 14.04 16.54 4.65
C ARG A 277 15.07 16.24 3.55
N GLU A 278 16.03 17.13 3.38
CA GLU A 278 17.13 16.94 2.43
C GLU A 278 18.06 15.79 2.90
N GLY A 279 18.82 15.23 1.95
CA GLY A 279 19.73 14.11 2.21
C GLY A 279 19.09 12.73 2.03
N ASN A 280 19.85 11.68 2.24
CA ASN A 280 19.46 10.27 2.13
C ASN A 280 18.73 9.91 0.81
N GLY A 281 18.96 10.68 -0.28
CA GLY A 281 18.30 10.47 -1.56
C GLY A 281 16.81 10.84 -1.56
N ASN A 282 16.32 11.63 -0.60
CA ASN A 282 14.93 12.10 -0.56
C ASN A 282 14.67 13.17 -1.61
N THR A 283 15.65 14.06 -1.80
CA THR A 283 15.60 15.15 -2.78
C THR A 283 16.85 15.11 -3.66
N TYR A 284 16.79 15.80 -4.81
CA TYR A 284 17.95 16.03 -5.64
C TYR A 284 18.03 17.48 -6.10
N VAL A 285 19.27 17.98 -6.26
CA VAL A 285 19.54 19.36 -6.70
C VAL A 285 19.30 19.51 -8.19
N SER A 286 18.86 20.73 -8.60
CA SER A 286 18.78 21.09 -10.00
C SER A 286 20.20 21.33 -10.55
N SER A 287 20.46 20.90 -11.79
CA SER A 287 21.73 21.16 -12.48
C SER A 287 21.93 22.63 -12.87
N ALA A 288 20.85 23.41 -12.92
CA ALA A 288 20.89 24.81 -13.39
C ALA A 288 20.47 25.82 -12.31
N MET A 289 19.63 25.43 -11.37
CA MET A 289 19.04 26.32 -10.36
C MET A 289 19.50 25.92 -8.96
N PRO A 290 20.48 26.63 -8.35
CA PRO A 290 21.10 26.22 -7.08
C PRO A 290 20.15 26.07 -5.88
N GLN A 291 19.09 26.87 -5.85
CA GLN A 291 18.08 26.86 -4.78
C GLN A 291 17.06 25.72 -4.92
N LYS A 292 16.96 25.09 -6.10
CA LYS A 292 15.89 24.12 -6.39
C LYS A 292 16.21 22.74 -5.81
N ARG A 293 15.32 22.25 -4.96
CA ARG A 293 15.34 20.89 -4.40
C ARG A 293 14.15 20.12 -4.96
N ASN A 294 14.43 19.16 -5.82
CA ASN A 294 13.38 18.36 -6.45
C ASN A 294 12.96 17.22 -5.49
N PRO A 295 11.66 16.95 -5.32
CA PRO A 295 11.15 15.93 -4.41
C PRO A 295 11.30 14.52 -4.99
N GLY A 296 12.51 13.97 -4.99
CA GLY A 296 12.88 12.75 -5.71
C GLY A 296 12.02 11.55 -5.35
N ILE A 297 11.85 11.27 -4.06
CA ILE A 297 11.08 10.09 -3.62
C ILE A 297 9.58 10.24 -3.89
N LEU A 298 9.02 11.46 -3.82
CA LEU A 298 7.62 11.71 -4.20
C LEU A 298 7.39 11.41 -5.68
N ASN A 299 8.27 11.94 -6.54
CA ASN A 299 8.18 11.72 -7.99
C ASN A 299 8.29 10.23 -8.34
N ARG A 300 9.21 9.50 -7.72
CA ARG A 300 9.39 8.06 -7.94
C ARG A 300 8.14 7.30 -7.54
N CYS A 301 7.66 7.45 -6.31
CA CYS A 301 6.48 6.74 -5.83
C CYS A 301 5.24 7.02 -6.68
N ARG A 302 5.06 8.27 -7.14
CA ARG A 302 3.98 8.63 -8.06
C ARG A 302 4.10 7.91 -9.41
N THR A 303 5.30 7.85 -9.98
CA THR A 303 5.55 7.17 -11.27
C THR A 303 5.33 5.68 -11.14
N ASP A 304 5.86 5.04 -10.11
CA ASP A 304 5.73 3.61 -9.86
C ASP A 304 4.26 3.23 -9.58
N SER A 305 3.52 4.07 -8.83
CA SER A 305 2.07 3.90 -8.62
C SER A 305 1.29 4.00 -9.94
N SER A 306 1.68 4.90 -10.85
CA SER A 306 1.04 5.00 -12.17
C SER A 306 1.32 3.78 -13.04
N THR A 307 2.54 3.24 -12.99
CA THR A 307 2.91 1.99 -13.68
C THR A 307 2.11 0.81 -13.11
N LEU A 308 1.99 0.73 -11.79
CA LEU A 308 1.19 -0.29 -11.11
C LEU A 308 -0.28 -0.26 -11.52
N LEU A 309 -0.88 0.94 -11.67
CA LEU A 309 -2.25 1.08 -12.19
C LEU A 309 -2.38 0.51 -13.60
N GLY A 310 -1.39 0.76 -14.47
CA GLY A 310 -1.36 0.20 -15.83
C GLY A 310 -1.31 -1.33 -15.82
N LEU A 311 -0.48 -1.92 -14.97
CA LEU A 311 -0.40 -3.38 -14.78
C LEU A 311 -1.71 -3.94 -14.25
N ALA A 312 -2.31 -3.33 -13.25
CA ALA A 312 -3.56 -3.76 -12.63
C ALA A 312 -4.72 -3.80 -13.63
N VAL A 313 -4.87 -2.78 -14.47
CA VAL A 313 -5.86 -2.76 -15.56
C VAL A 313 -5.53 -3.81 -16.62
N GLY A 314 -4.26 -4.04 -16.91
CA GLY A 314 -3.77 -5.07 -17.82
C GLY A 314 -4.24 -6.48 -17.46
N GLU A 315 -4.42 -6.79 -16.15
CA GLU A 315 -4.93 -8.08 -15.70
C GLU A 315 -6.37 -8.35 -16.21
N ALA A 316 -7.23 -7.34 -16.16
CA ALA A 316 -8.58 -7.45 -16.68
C ALA A 316 -8.59 -7.67 -18.22
N PHE A 317 -7.74 -6.96 -18.95
CA PHE A 317 -7.59 -7.16 -20.40
C PHE A 317 -7.05 -8.53 -20.74
N ARG A 318 -6.11 -9.07 -19.98
CA ARG A 318 -5.54 -10.39 -20.21
C ARG A 318 -6.57 -11.52 -20.00
N ALA A 319 -7.47 -11.38 -19.03
CA ALA A 319 -8.51 -12.36 -18.75
C ALA A 319 -9.73 -12.21 -19.66
N HIS A 320 -9.91 -11.02 -20.29
CA HIS A 320 -11.09 -10.72 -21.09
C HIS A 320 -11.21 -11.63 -22.30
N ASN A 321 -12.40 -12.21 -22.50
CA ASN A 321 -12.78 -13.02 -23.66
C ASN A 321 -11.95 -14.32 -23.83
N ILE A 322 -11.35 -14.82 -22.75
CA ILE A 322 -10.61 -16.08 -22.73
C ILE A 322 -11.45 -17.11 -21.97
N PRO A 323 -11.87 -18.23 -22.59
CA PRO A 323 -12.62 -19.26 -21.89
C PRO A 323 -11.75 -19.94 -20.83
N ALA A 324 -12.38 -20.38 -19.76
CA ALA A 324 -11.73 -21.21 -18.75
C ALA A 324 -11.09 -22.45 -19.43
N GLY A 325 -9.92 -22.85 -18.96
CA GLY A 325 -9.16 -23.95 -19.58
C GLY A 325 -8.08 -23.52 -20.56
N MET A 326 -8.08 -22.27 -21.01
CA MET A 326 -6.98 -21.76 -21.85
C MET A 326 -5.78 -21.35 -20.99
N ALA A 327 -4.60 -21.90 -21.34
CA ALA A 327 -3.38 -21.70 -20.55
C ALA A 327 -2.87 -20.25 -20.54
N ASP A 328 -3.10 -19.51 -21.61
CA ASP A 328 -2.68 -18.13 -21.82
C ASP A 328 -3.48 -17.11 -20.99
N GLY A 329 -4.70 -17.46 -20.57
CA GLY A 329 -5.49 -16.65 -19.64
C GLY A 329 -5.09 -16.80 -18.19
N ARG A 330 -4.20 -17.73 -17.86
CA ARG A 330 -3.81 -18.04 -16.49
C ARG A 330 -2.66 -17.16 -16.02
N ILE A 331 -2.67 -16.93 -14.74
CA ILE A 331 -1.71 -16.33 -13.83
C ILE A 331 -0.29 -16.14 -14.43
N ARG A 332 -0.10 -15.17 -15.30
CA ARG A 332 1.21 -14.60 -15.61
C ARG A 332 1.23 -13.16 -15.11
N GLY A 333 2.22 -12.83 -14.30
CA GLY A 333 2.44 -11.46 -13.82
C GLY A 333 1.79 -11.09 -12.49
N ASN A 334 1.07 -12.00 -11.84
CA ASN A 334 0.44 -11.71 -10.55
C ASN A 334 1.47 -11.50 -9.43
N ASP A 335 2.59 -12.21 -9.48
CA ASP A 335 3.70 -12.04 -8.55
C ASP A 335 4.29 -10.63 -8.65
N ASP A 336 4.40 -10.10 -9.86
CA ASP A 336 4.94 -8.76 -10.11
C ASP A 336 4.01 -7.68 -9.53
N ILE A 337 2.68 -7.82 -9.68
CA ILE A 337 1.72 -6.84 -9.13
C ILE A 337 1.81 -6.80 -7.60
N VAL A 338 1.89 -7.93 -6.92
CA VAL A 338 1.99 -7.95 -5.44
C VAL A 338 3.32 -7.36 -4.98
N LYS A 339 4.42 -7.71 -5.66
CA LYS A 339 5.75 -7.15 -5.40
C LYS A 339 5.78 -5.64 -5.61
N ASP A 340 5.26 -5.17 -6.75
CA ASP A 340 5.23 -3.74 -7.07
C ASP A 340 4.31 -2.97 -6.12
N THR A 341 3.18 -3.56 -5.71
CA THR A 341 2.30 -2.98 -4.69
C THR A 341 3.06 -2.84 -3.36
N THR A 342 3.79 -3.86 -2.94
CA THR A 342 4.61 -3.81 -1.74
C THR A 342 5.70 -2.74 -1.84
N ASN A 343 6.31 -2.59 -3.00
CA ASN A 343 7.32 -1.58 -3.25
C ASN A 343 6.75 -0.16 -3.12
N VAL A 344 5.59 0.16 -3.73
CA VAL A 344 4.99 1.50 -3.59
C VAL A 344 4.52 1.79 -2.17
N VAL A 345 4.09 0.78 -1.40
CA VAL A 345 3.78 0.91 0.03
C VAL A 345 5.04 1.25 0.83
N ASN A 346 6.15 0.56 0.60
CA ASN A 346 7.43 0.83 1.25
C ASN A 346 7.97 2.23 0.89
N GLN A 347 7.83 2.64 -0.37
CA GLN A 347 8.19 3.99 -0.81
C GLN A 347 7.34 5.05 -0.09
N MET A 348 6.03 4.82 0.05
CA MET A 348 5.17 5.74 0.78
C MET A 348 5.54 5.82 2.26
N ASN A 349 5.84 4.68 2.90
CA ASN A 349 6.36 4.67 4.28
C ASN A 349 7.63 5.52 4.43
N ARG A 350 8.56 5.40 3.48
CA ARG A 350 9.77 6.24 3.44
C ARG A 350 9.44 7.73 3.28
N ILE A 351 8.46 8.07 2.43
CA ILE A 351 8.02 9.46 2.25
C ILE A 351 7.50 10.01 3.58
N LEU A 352 6.60 9.30 4.26
CA LEU A 352 6.03 9.72 5.54
C LEU A 352 7.11 9.99 6.59
N GLN A 353 8.12 9.11 6.66
CA GLN A 353 9.26 9.27 7.56
C GLN A 353 10.16 10.45 7.18
N ALA A 354 10.16 10.87 5.93
CA ALA A 354 11.01 11.95 5.42
C ALA A 354 10.34 13.33 5.45
N LEU A 355 9.06 13.43 5.80
CA LEU A 355 8.37 14.72 5.85
C LEU A 355 8.99 15.67 6.87
N ASP A 356 9.11 16.93 6.48
CA ASP A 356 9.52 18.07 7.29
C ASP A 356 8.35 19.07 7.31
N ILE A 357 7.68 19.16 8.44
CA ILE A 357 6.46 19.94 8.64
C ILE A 357 6.80 21.17 9.46
N LYS A 358 6.33 22.33 9.04
CA LYS A 358 6.55 23.64 9.67
C LYS A 358 5.22 24.19 10.23
N PRO A 359 4.83 23.86 11.48
CA PRO A 359 3.53 24.24 12.05
C PRO A 359 3.28 25.75 12.04
N GLU A 360 4.32 26.54 12.36
CA GLU A 360 4.20 28.00 12.40
C GLU A 360 3.92 28.57 10.99
N ARG A 361 4.55 27.98 9.95
CA ARG A 361 4.33 28.41 8.57
C ARG A 361 2.94 27.99 8.07
N ALA A 362 2.42 26.83 8.49
CA ALA A 362 1.06 26.42 8.17
C ALA A 362 0.01 27.36 8.78
N LEU A 363 0.22 27.77 10.03
CA LEU A 363 -0.64 28.75 10.70
C LEU A 363 -0.54 30.13 10.04
N GLU A 364 0.67 30.58 9.66
CA GLU A 364 0.86 31.81 8.89
C GLU A 364 0.05 31.75 7.59
N GLU A 365 0.09 30.62 6.85
CA GLU A 365 -0.67 30.42 5.63
C GLU A 365 -2.18 30.56 5.85
N LEU A 366 -2.71 29.97 6.91
CA LEU A 366 -4.12 30.12 7.31
C LEU A 366 -4.51 31.56 7.58
N ASN A 367 -3.62 32.34 8.19
CA ASN A 367 -3.88 33.72 8.58
C ASN A 367 -3.75 34.72 7.42
N LEU A 368 -3.25 34.30 6.25
CA LEU A 368 -3.14 35.15 5.06
C LEU A 368 -4.44 35.26 4.26
N ASP A 369 -5.37 34.28 4.38
CA ASP A 369 -6.65 34.32 3.66
C ASP A 369 -7.85 34.10 4.61
N TRP A 370 -9.03 34.33 4.10
CA TRP A 370 -10.31 34.36 4.83
C TRP A 370 -10.95 32.96 4.96
N THR A 371 -10.16 31.95 5.30
CA THR A 371 -10.63 30.56 5.54
C THR A 371 -11.62 30.45 6.70
N CYS A 372 -11.67 31.47 7.55
CA CYS A 372 -12.59 31.59 8.69
C CYS A 372 -13.95 32.20 8.35
N SER A 373 -14.17 32.70 7.13
CA SER A 373 -15.35 33.50 6.79
C SER A 373 -16.68 32.77 7.00
N GLN A 374 -16.75 31.48 6.75
CA GLN A 374 -17.93 30.67 7.04
C GLN A 374 -18.30 30.67 8.52
N GLU A 375 -17.32 30.57 9.42
CA GLU A 375 -17.56 30.53 10.87
C GLU A 375 -18.22 31.80 11.38
N ILE A 376 -17.93 32.96 10.79
CA ILE A 376 -18.62 34.23 11.09
C ILE A 376 -20.12 34.09 10.85
N ALA A 377 -20.51 33.56 9.68
CA ALA A 377 -21.91 33.32 9.36
C ALA A 377 -22.57 32.27 10.28
N ASP A 378 -21.84 31.19 10.58
CA ASP A 378 -22.31 30.12 11.46
C ASP A 378 -22.53 30.61 12.90
N VAL A 379 -21.63 31.45 13.44
CA VAL A 379 -21.79 32.05 14.78
C VAL A 379 -23.00 32.96 14.82
N MET A 380 -23.21 33.78 13.80
CA MET A 380 -24.40 34.63 13.71
C MET A 380 -25.71 33.83 13.75
N MET A 381 -25.73 32.68 13.06
CA MET A 381 -26.90 31.80 13.07
C MET A 381 -27.05 31.08 14.41
N ARG A 382 -25.99 30.47 14.93
CA ARG A 382 -26.05 29.65 16.16
C ARG A 382 -26.35 30.45 17.42
N LYS A 383 -25.77 31.64 17.54
CA LYS A 383 -25.86 32.43 18.76
C LYS A 383 -26.88 33.56 18.70
N HIS A 384 -27.12 34.08 17.50
CA HIS A 384 -27.93 35.29 17.34
C HIS A 384 -29.18 35.06 16.48
N ASN A 385 -29.45 33.81 16.09
CA ASN A 385 -30.61 33.41 15.27
C ASN A 385 -30.76 34.21 13.96
N ILE A 386 -29.64 34.64 13.40
CA ILE A 386 -29.61 35.30 12.07
C ILE A 386 -29.71 34.25 10.99
N PRO A 387 -30.58 34.41 9.99
CA PRO A 387 -30.66 33.47 8.86
C PRO A 387 -29.27 33.30 8.18
N PHE A 388 -28.92 32.04 7.86
CA PHE A 388 -27.60 31.74 7.30
C PHE A 388 -27.24 32.62 6.09
N ARG A 389 -28.18 32.87 5.20
CA ARG A 389 -27.91 33.68 3.98
C ARG A 389 -27.57 35.13 4.32
N SER A 390 -28.21 35.73 5.30
CA SER A 390 -27.89 37.09 5.78
C SER A 390 -26.52 37.14 6.47
N GLY A 391 -26.21 36.12 7.32
CA GLY A 391 -24.89 35.99 7.92
C GLY A 391 -23.81 35.74 6.88
N HIS A 392 -24.06 34.91 5.90
CA HIS A 392 -23.13 34.63 4.78
C HIS A 392 -22.90 35.87 3.91
N HIS A 393 -23.95 36.68 3.62
CA HIS A 393 -23.78 37.94 2.89
C HIS A 393 -22.89 38.90 3.68
N PHE A 394 -23.12 39.06 4.98
CA PHE A 394 -22.24 39.86 5.85
C PHE A 394 -20.78 39.38 5.81
N ALA A 395 -20.54 38.08 5.94
CA ALA A 395 -19.19 37.50 5.85
C ALA A 395 -18.55 37.72 4.47
N SER A 396 -19.32 37.63 3.38
CA SER A 396 -18.86 37.93 2.03
C SER A 396 -18.45 39.40 1.87
N GLU A 397 -19.22 40.35 2.43
CA GLU A 397 -18.90 41.76 2.41
C GLU A 397 -17.66 42.10 3.26
N ILE A 398 -17.47 41.39 4.39
CA ILE A 398 -16.19 41.46 5.15
C ILE A 398 -15.01 41.09 4.25
N VAL A 399 -15.10 39.94 3.56
CA VAL A 399 -14.00 39.49 2.67
C VAL A 399 -13.74 40.48 1.56
N THR A 400 -14.80 41.00 0.93
CA THR A 400 -14.70 42.04 -0.12
C THR A 400 -14.02 43.31 0.40
N PHE A 401 -14.47 43.81 1.56
CA PHE A 401 -13.92 45.00 2.22
C PHE A 401 -12.44 44.83 2.57
N ALA A 402 -12.10 43.67 3.11
CA ALA A 402 -10.76 43.39 3.59
C ALA A 402 -9.76 43.14 2.42
N ARG A 403 -10.14 42.38 1.43
CA ARG A 403 -9.30 42.15 0.24
C ARG A 403 -9.01 43.44 -0.52
N ALA A 404 -9.99 44.31 -0.66
CA ALA A 404 -9.79 45.63 -1.32
C ALA A 404 -8.78 46.50 -0.58
N ARG A 405 -8.45 46.22 0.70
CA ARG A 405 -7.55 46.98 1.54
C ARG A 405 -6.32 46.22 1.99
N ASN A 406 -6.13 45.00 1.49
CA ASN A 406 -5.08 44.05 1.89
C ASN A 406 -5.08 43.81 3.41
N ILE A 407 -6.26 43.70 4.05
CA ILE A 407 -6.41 43.43 5.47
C ILE A 407 -6.55 41.90 5.66
N THR A 408 -5.70 41.31 6.49
CA THR A 408 -5.77 39.89 6.84
C THR A 408 -6.86 39.66 7.91
N PRO A 409 -7.33 38.42 8.11
CA PRO A 409 -8.27 38.11 9.21
C PRO A 409 -7.73 38.54 10.58
N VAL A 410 -6.41 38.42 10.80
CA VAL A 410 -5.78 38.79 12.07
C VAL A 410 -5.89 40.30 12.32
N ASP A 411 -5.67 41.11 11.30
CA ASP A 411 -5.64 42.59 11.37
C ASP A 411 -7.03 43.21 11.28
N PHE A 412 -8.04 42.44 10.92
CA PHE A 412 -9.42 42.98 10.77
C PHE A 412 -10.07 43.24 12.14
N THR A 413 -10.41 44.50 12.38
CA THR A 413 -10.91 44.98 13.67
C THR A 413 -12.43 44.86 13.80
N TYR A 414 -12.93 44.88 15.04
CA TYR A 414 -14.37 44.91 15.33
C TYR A 414 -15.04 46.21 14.78
N ALA A 415 -14.36 47.34 14.84
CA ALA A 415 -14.88 48.59 14.29
C ALA A 415 -15.12 48.51 12.79
N GLN A 416 -14.21 47.81 12.05
CA GLN A 416 -14.40 47.54 10.62
C GLN A 416 -15.57 46.60 10.36
N ALA A 417 -15.76 45.61 11.23
CA ALA A 417 -16.93 44.73 11.14
C ALA A 417 -18.23 45.51 11.31
N GLN A 418 -18.30 46.43 12.27
CA GLN A 418 -19.46 47.30 12.47
C GLN A 418 -19.69 48.23 11.26
N GLU A 419 -18.64 48.73 10.63
CA GLU A 419 -18.77 49.55 9.42
C GLU A 419 -19.39 48.74 8.27
N VAL A 420 -18.88 47.53 8.01
CA VAL A 420 -19.41 46.63 6.98
C VAL A 420 -20.84 46.24 7.32
N TYR A 421 -21.12 45.85 8.55
CA TYR A 421 -22.43 45.42 8.99
C TYR A 421 -23.51 46.48 8.78
N ARG A 422 -23.25 47.72 9.10
CA ARG A 422 -24.19 48.84 8.90
C ARG A 422 -24.60 48.96 7.41
N LYS A 423 -23.71 48.72 6.47
CA LYS A 423 -24.00 48.77 5.04
C LYS A 423 -24.89 47.59 4.64
N VAL A 424 -24.62 46.40 5.14
CA VAL A 424 -25.41 45.20 4.87
C VAL A 424 -26.79 45.29 5.50
N ALA A 425 -26.89 45.69 6.74
CA ALA A 425 -28.16 45.84 7.46
C ALA A 425 -29.06 46.94 6.86
N ALA A 426 -28.50 47.92 6.18
CA ALA A 426 -29.28 48.97 5.51
C ALA A 426 -30.13 48.42 4.32
N VAL A 427 -29.74 47.25 3.75
CA VAL A 427 -30.41 46.67 2.59
C VAL A 427 -31.03 45.29 2.90
N ASP A 428 -30.81 44.73 4.10
CA ASP A 428 -31.38 43.46 4.54
C ASP A 428 -32.20 43.65 5.81
N ALA A 429 -33.53 43.70 5.61
CA ALA A 429 -34.49 43.91 6.72
C ALA A 429 -34.54 42.73 7.72
N SER A 430 -33.97 41.59 7.42
CA SER A 430 -33.88 40.45 8.33
C SER A 430 -32.77 40.61 9.39
N LEU A 431 -31.90 41.62 9.25
CA LEU A 431 -30.79 41.90 10.14
C LEU A 431 -31.18 42.92 11.22
N PRO A 432 -30.71 42.76 12.48
CA PRO A 432 -30.80 43.80 13.49
C PRO A 432 -30.05 45.07 13.02
N LYS A 433 -30.42 46.24 13.58
CA LYS A 433 -29.74 47.50 13.22
C LYS A 433 -28.29 47.55 13.67
N GLU A 434 -27.99 46.91 14.80
CA GLU A 434 -26.64 46.82 15.39
C GLU A 434 -26.04 45.43 15.13
N LEU A 435 -24.70 45.35 14.94
CA LEU A 435 -24.00 44.08 14.81
C LEU A 435 -24.20 43.23 16.07
N PRO A 436 -24.84 42.04 15.94
CA PRO A 436 -25.15 41.25 17.14
C PRO A 436 -23.94 40.50 17.70
N LEU A 437 -22.88 40.26 16.89
CA LEU A 437 -21.63 39.67 17.38
C LEU A 437 -20.92 40.56 18.38
N THR A 438 -20.43 39.97 19.45
CA THR A 438 -19.51 40.69 20.36
C THR A 438 -18.09 40.74 19.77
N PRO A 439 -17.20 41.62 20.28
CA PRO A 439 -15.80 41.65 19.88
C PRO A 439 -15.10 40.30 20.07
N GLU A 440 -15.40 39.60 21.17
CA GLU A 440 -14.86 38.28 21.51
C GLU A 440 -15.34 37.20 20.54
N GLU A 441 -16.64 37.20 20.22
CA GLU A 441 -17.21 36.26 19.26
C GLU A 441 -16.64 36.45 17.85
N LEU A 442 -16.47 37.69 17.41
CA LEU A 442 -15.81 37.97 16.13
C LEU A 442 -14.34 37.52 16.14
N LYS A 443 -13.62 37.75 17.24
CA LYS A 443 -12.24 37.34 17.41
C LYS A 443 -12.13 35.79 17.33
N ASP A 444 -12.96 35.08 18.07
CA ASP A 444 -12.97 33.63 18.14
C ASP A 444 -13.40 33.00 16.79
N ALA A 445 -14.38 33.61 16.09
CA ALA A 445 -14.79 33.16 14.74
C ALA A 445 -13.71 33.36 13.65
N LYS A 446 -12.74 34.25 13.88
CA LYS A 446 -11.60 34.47 12.98
C LYS A 446 -10.36 33.65 13.34
N ASP A 447 -10.30 33.09 14.55
CA ASP A 447 -9.19 32.31 15.06
C ASP A 447 -9.27 30.86 14.55
N PRO A 448 -8.32 30.37 13.73
CA PRO A 448 -8.31 28.97 13.31
C PRO A 448 -8.34 27.96 14.46
N ALA A 449 -7.66 28.27 15.57
CA ALA A 449 -7.67 27.42 16.77
C ALA A 449 -9.05 27.41 17.44
N GLY A 450 -9.70 28.57 17.52
CA GLY A 450 -11.07 28.71 18.02
C GLY A 450 -12.06 27.93 17.18
N ILE A 451 -11.93 27.99 15.87
CA ILE A 451 -12.78 27.25 14.93
C ILE A 451 -12.67 25.75 15.18
N ILE A 452 -11.45 25.19 15.29
CA ILE A 452 -11.24 23.76 15.55
C ILE A 452 -11.80 23.36 16.92
N ARG A 453 -11.49 24.14 17.96
CA ARG A 453 -11.97 23.88 19.32
C ARG A 453 -13.50 23.87 19.43
N ASN A 454 -14.17 24.73 18.66
CA ASN A 454 -15.62 24.90 18.69
C ASN A 454 -16.38 23.92 17.78
N ARG A 455 -15.70 23.02 17.06
CA ARG A 455 -16.37 21.94 16.34
C ARG A 455 -17.08 21.02 17.30
N ALA A 456 -18.33 20.61 16.95
CA ALA A 456 -19.19 19.82 17.82
C ALA A 456 -19.70 18.51 17.16
N VAL A 457 -19.39 18.32 15.89
CA VAL A 457 -19.80 17.12 15.13
C VAL A 457 -18.88 15.95 15.47
N LYS A 458 -19.46 14.74 15.53
CA LYS A 458 -18.66 13.50 15.66
C LYS A 458 -17.73 13.34 14.48
N GLY A 459 -16.50 12.89 14.76
CA GLY A 459 -15.46 12.73 13.74
C GLY A 459 -14.87 14.03 13.23
N GLY A 460 -15.11 15.16 13.91
CA GLY A 460 -14.45 16.43 13.60
C GLY A 460 -13.05 16.54 14.23
N PRO A 461 -12.31 17.62 13.91
CA PRO A 461 -10.92 17.80 14.35
C PRO A 461 -10.75 18.27 15.80
N GLN A 462 -11.83 18.41 16.58
CA GLN A 462 -11.74 18.80 18.00
C GLN A 462 -11.12 17.67 18.83
N HIS A 463 -10.39 18.04 19.88
CA HIS A 463 -9.56 17.14 20.67
C HIS A 463 -10.26 15.85 21.11
N ASN A 464 -11.45 15.92 21.68
CA ASN A 464 -12.15 14.73 22.17
C ASN A 464 -12.45 13.71 21.06
N GLU A 465 -12.88 14.17 19.89
CA GLU A 465 -13.14 13.30 18.75
C GLU A 465 -11.84 12.74 18.16
N MET A 466 -10.78 13.55 18.12
CA MET A 466 -9.45 13.08 17.70
C MET A 466 -8.96 11.94 18.59
N GLN A 467 -9.12 12.02 19.92
CA GLN A 467 -8.73 10.94 20.83
C GLN A 467 -9.52 9.64 20.55
N ILE A 468 -10.82 9.76 20.26
CA ILE A 468 -11.66 8.60 19.88
C ILE A 468 -11.14 7.98 18.58
N MET A 469 -10.88 8.80 17.55
CA MET A 469 -10.38 8.32 16.25
C MET A 469 -9.01 7.67 16.37
N PHE A 470 -8.06 8.26 17.14
CA PHE A 470 -6.75 7.66 17.40
C PHE A 470 -6.87 6.30 18.12
N ALA A 471 -7.74 6.19 19.12
CA ALA A 471 -7.95 4.93 19.83
C ALA A 471 -8.52 3.86 18.91
N ASN A 472 -9.50 4.21 18.10
CA ASN A 472 -10.11 3.28 17.12
C ASN A 472 -9.09 2.81 16.08
N ALA A 473 -8.36 3.73 15.44
CA ALA A 473 -7.34 3.40 14.46
C ALA A 473 -6.23 2.51 15.05
N ARG A 474 -5.79 2.79 16.29
CA ARG A 474 -4.80 1.94 16.98
C ARG A 474 -5.34 0.51 17.23
N ASN A 475 -6.59 0.38 17.62
CA ASN A 475 -7.23 -0.91 17.83
C ASN A 475 -7.34 -1.71 16.52
N VAL A 476 -7.76 -1.07 15.41
CA VAL A 476 -7.85 -1.70 14.10
C VAL A 476 -6.47 -2.13 13.60
N LEU A 477 -5.47 -1.27 13.71
CA LEU A 477 -4.09 -1.59 13.33
C LEU A 477 -3.55 -2.79 14.12
N ASN A 478 -3.75 -2.84 15.43
CA ASN A 478 -3.32 -3.96 16.28
C ASN A 478 -4.03 -5.27 15.90
N ALA A 479 -5.32 -5.21 15.57
CA ALA A 479 -6.07 -6.36 15.08
C ALA A 479 -5.52 -6.84 13.71
N ASN A 480 -5.17 -5.94 12.82
CA ASN A 480 -4.58 -6.25 11.51
C ASN A 480 -3.20 -6.91 11.64
N ILE A 481 -2.33 -6.36 12.50
CA ILE A 481 -1.01 -6.95 12.82
C ILE A 481 -1.17 -8.36 13.41
N THR A 482 -2.12 -8.53 14.32
CA THR A 482 -2.40 -9.83 14.95
C THR A 482 -2.88 -10.85 13.92
N TRP A 483 -3.80 -10.47 13.06
CA TRP A 483 -4.28 -11.32 11.97
C TRP A 483 -3.13 -11.76 11.05
N GLN A 484 -2.31 -10.83 10.60
CA GLN A 484 -1.19 -11.08 9.69
C GLN A 484 -0.19 -12.07 10.31
N LYS A 485 0.23 -11.84 11.58
CA LYS A 485 1.12 -12.75 12.30
C LYS A 485 0.53 -14.15 12.52
N ASN A 486 -0.77 -14.23 12.79
CA ASN A 486 -1.45 -15.53 12.96
C ASN A 486 -1.48 -16.30 11.63
N ALA A 487 -1.71 -15.62 10.51
CA ALA A 487 -1.68 -16.24 9.19
C ALA A 487 -0.27 -16.75 8.83
N GLU A 488 0.78 -15.97 9.08
CA GLU A 488 2.17 -16.41 8.91
C GLU A 488 2.53 -17.61 9.79
N ASN A 489 2.15 -17.56 11.06
CA ASN A 489 2.42 -18.66 12.01
C ASN A 489 1.71 -19.95 11.59
N LYS A 490 0.49 -19.87 11.06
CA LYS A 490 -0.22 -21.03 10.52
C LYS A 490 0.56 -21.68 9.38
N VAL A 491 1.01 -20.89 8.41
CA VAL A 491 1.82 -21.38 7.28
C VAL A 491 3.12 -22.02 7.76
N LYS A 492 3.84 -21.37 8.65
CA LYS A 492 5.08 -21.86 9.24
C LYS A 492 4.89 -23.17 10.00
N ASN A 493 3.83 -23.27 10.79
CA ASN A 493 3.54 -24.49 11.55
C ASN A 493 3.17 -25.68 10.64
N ALA A 494 2.46 -25.43 9.53
CA ALA A 494 2.17 -26.45 8.54
C ALA A 494 3.45 -26.97 7.88
N GLU A 495 4.38 -26.09 7.52
CA GLU A 495 5.68 -26.45 6.95
C GLU A 495 6.54 -27.26 7.93
N ILE A 496 6.59 -26.85 9.21
CA ILE A 496 7.29 -27.61 10.26
C ILE A 496 6.69 -29.01 10.40
N LYS A 497 5.35 -29.13 10.42
CA LYS A 497 4.66 -30.41 10.48
C LYS A 497 5.00 -31.29 9.28
N LEU A 498 4.92 -30.74 8.07
CA LEU A 498 5.26 -31.45 6.82
C LEU A 498 6.69 -32.01 6.88
N ASN A 499 7.66 -31.17 7.25
CA ASN A 499 9.06 -31.59 7.35
C ASN A 499 9.29 -32.68 8.40
N ASN A 500 8.66 -32.56 9.56
CA ASN A 500 8.77 -33.55 10.64
C ASN A 500 8.17 -34.91 10.21
N ASP A 501 7.02 -34.90 9.56
CA ASP A 501 6.35 -36.13 9.07
C ASP A 501 7.16 -36.75 7.94
N PHE A 502 7.74 -35.93 7.05
CA PHE A 502 8.63 -36.41 5.98
C PHE A 502 9.92 -37.06 6.53
N ILE A 503 10.55 -36.46 7.54
CA ILE A 503 11.72 -37.07 8.22
C ILE A 503 11.35 -38.38 8.87
N ARG A 504 10.14 -38.56 9.40
CA ARG A 504 9.66 -39.84 9.93
C ARG A 504 9.50 -40.90 8.83
N LEU A 505 9.05 -40.52 7.65
CA LEU A 505 8.93 -41.43 6.51
C LEU A 505 10.30 -41.88 5.99
N LEU A 506 11.34 -41.07 6.10
CA LEU A 506 12.71 -41.40 5.73
C LEU A 506 13.35 -42.49 6.63
N ARG A 507 12.86 -42.63 7.87
CA ARG A 507 13.33 -43.61 8.86
C ARG A 507 12.59 -44.93 8.72
#